data_4f2eb9f35697fd7621f49a7504c46b63
#
_entry.id   4f2eb9f35697fd7621f49a7504c46b63
#
_cell.length_a   1.000
_cell.length_b   1.000
_cell.length_c   1.000
_cell.angle_alpha   90.00
_cell.angle_beta   90.00
_cell.angle_gamma   90.00
#
_symmetry.space_group_name_H-M   'P 1'
#
loop_
_entity.id
_entity.type
_entity.pdbx_description
1 polymer ?
#
loop_
_entity_poly.entity_id
_entity_poly.type
_entity_poly.pdbx_seq_one_letter_code
_entity_poly.pdbx_strand_id
1 'polypeptide(L)'
;MIIINNKKERIFYTFSLIYTFVKLQSHYVFSTGLLAFFGTLLTHHFYTSLFFSGVVAVLGNTLIDRFGHEIRSVYGREIVRRTPLTHTLPRSVLWGFIPALVLTLLYYYVYNYLSKELVFLTLVSLLNGPSHMLLDVFTERGIYVKRNGKWRRIALAHFSYDNPAVNGLAILFGILMLLAALYLHNYHYYNYYF
;
A
#
# COMPACT_ATOMS: atom_id res chain seq x y z
N MET A 1 27.63 -30.96 -2.46
CA MET A 1 27.69 -29.69 -3.23
C MET A 1 26.97 -29.92 -4.55
N ILE A 2 25.65 -29.63 -4.56
CA ILE A 2 24.80 -29.84 -5.75
C ILE A 2 24.74 -28.49 -6.44
N ILE A 3 25.47 -28.35 -7.55
CA ILE A 3 25.39 -27.18 -8.42
C ILE A 3 24.15 -27.37 -9.28
N ILE A 4 23.02 -26.74 -8.91
CA ILE A 4 21.83 -26.68 -9.74
C ILE A 4 22.09 -25.60 -10.81
N ASN A 5 22.51 -26.08 -11.99
CA ASN A 5 22.76 -25.25 -13.15
C ASN A 5 21.50 -25.23 -14.00
N ASN A 6 20.51 -24.44 -13.63
CA ASN A 6 19.27 -24.35 -14.40
C ASN A 6 18.94 -22.88 -14.73
N LYS A 7 19.43 -22.45 -15.90
CA LYS A 7 19.20 -21.13 -16.49
C LYS A 7 17.69 -20.77 -16.60
N LYS A 8 16.83 -21.80 -16.75
CA LYS A 8 15.36 -21.65 -16.76
C LYS A 8 14.81 -21.22 -15.40
N GLU A 9 15.35 -21.72 -14.28
CA GLU A 9 14.86 -21.33 -12.96
C GLU A 9 15.21 -19.87 -12.63
N ARG A 10 16.40 -19.38 -12.98
CA ARG A 10 16.77 -17.97 -12.79
C ARG A 10 15.85 -17.03 -13.59
N ILE A 11 15.49 -17.38 -14.80
CA ILE A 11 14.57 -16.60 -15.64
C ILE A 11 13.18 -16.60 -14.99
N PHE A 12 12.72 -17.72 -14.44
CA PHE A 12 11.43 -17.83 -13.77
C PHE A 12 11.37 -17.00 -12.49
N TYR A 13 12.43 -16.99 -11.65
CA TYR A 13 12.53 -16.14 -10.44
C TYR A 13 12.56 -14.66 -10.83
N THR A 14 13.29 -14.29 -11.86
CA THR A 14 13.36 -12.89 -12.35
C THR A 14 12.02 -12.45 -12.92
N PHE A 15 11.33 -13.30 -13.70
CA PHE A 15 10.00 -13.02 -14.21
C PHE A 15 8.94 -12.96 -13.11
N SER A 16 8.98 -13.86 -12.11
CA SER A 16 8.09 -13.83 -10.94
C SER A 16 8.29 -12.56 -10.11
N LEU A 17 9.53 -12.10 -9.93
CA LEU A 17 9.83 -10.81 -9.27
C LEU A 17 9.24 -9.63 -10.07
N ILE A 18 9.42 -9.61 -11.40
CA ILE A 18 8.91 -8.53 -12.26
C ILE A 18 7.37 -8.49 -12.24
N TYR A 19 6.70 -9.64 -12.28
CA TYR A 19 5.24 -9.70 -12.19
C TYR A 19 4.69 -9.23 -10.83
N THR A 20 5.40 -9.46 -9.75
CA THR A 20 5.03 -8.94 -8.41
C THR A 20 5.20 -7.41 -8.37
N PHE A 21 6.21 -6.87 -9.04
CA PHE A 21 6.49 -5.43 -9.07
C PHE A 21 5.41 -4.60 -9.75
N VAL A 22 4.80 -5.05 -10.84
CA VAL A 22 3.81 -4.25 -11.59
C VAL A 22 2.54 -3.98 -10.77
N LYS A 23 2.07 -4.96 -9.98
CA LYS A 23 0.88 -4.84 -9.13
C LYS A 23 1.09 -4.00 -7.89
N LEU A 24 2.19 -4.23 -7.23
CA LEU A 24 2.55 -3.51 -6.02
C LEU A 24 2.72 -2.02 -6.32
N GLN A 25 3.15 -1.67 -7.55
CA GLN A 25 3.26 -0.27 -8.00
C GLN A 25 1.92 0.47 -8.00
N SER A 26 0.81 -0.15 -8.45
CA SER A 26 -0.50 0.51 -8.41
C SER A 26 -0.97 0.78 -6.98
N HIS A 27 -0.71 -0.15 -6.05
CA HIS A 27 -0.95 0.08 -4.61
C HIS A 27 -0.07 1.21 -4.07
N TYR A 28 1.22 1.25 -4.45
CA TYR A 28 2.13 2.32 -4.00
C TYR A 28 1.65 3.69 -4.45
N VAL A 29 1.36 3.87 -5.73
CA VAL A 29 0.95 5.17 -6.27
C VAL A 29 -0.41 5.59 -5.72
N PHE A 30 -1.38 4.68 -5.67
CA PHE A 30 -2.71 4.96 -5.12
C PHE A 30 -2.65 5.34 -3.65
N SER A 31 -1.98 4.53 -2.81
CA SER A 31 -1.85 4.80 -1.39
C SER A 31 -1.05 6.08 -1.12
N THR A 32 0.05 6.32 -1.86
CA THR A 32 0.82 7.58 -1.74
C THR A 32 -0.06 8.78 -2.04
N GLY A 33 -0.83 8.75 -3.15
CA GLY A 33 -1.74 9.82 -3.52
C GLY A 33 -2.80 10.09 -2.46
N LEU A 34 -3.43 9.03 -1.96
CA LEU A 34 -4.46 9.13 -0.93
C LEU A 34 -3.90 9.73 0.38
N LEU A 35 -2.80 9.19 0.88
CA LEU A 35 -2.19 9.65 2.13
C LEU A 35 -1.64 11.06 1.99
N ALA A 36 -0.98 11.41 0.89
CA ALA A 36 -0.46 12.75 0.64
C ALA A 36 -1.59 13.78 0.53
N PHE A 37 -2.72 13.42 -0.10
CA PHE A 37 -3.88 14.29 -0.18
C PHE A 37 -4.44 14.63 1.21
N PHE A 38 -4.75 13.62 2.03
CA PHE A 38 -5.25 13.85 3.38
C PHE A 38 -4.19 14.46 4.30
N GLY A 39 -2.91 14.08 4.15
CA GLY A 39 -1.81 14.69 4.87
C GLY A 39 -1.70 16.18 4.57
N THR A 40 -1.74 16.60 3.31
CA THR A 40 -1.71 18.00 2.91
C THR A 40 -2.95 18.76 3.37
N LEU A 41 -4.12 18.13 3.29
CA LEU A 41 -5.37 18.74 3.77
C LEU A 41 -5.31 19.12 5.26
N LEU A 42 -4.64 18.30 6.09
CA LEU A 42 -4.54 18.51 7.52
C LEU A 42 -3.33 19.35 7.95
N THR A 43 -2.23 19.29 7.20
CA THR A 43 -0.96 19.94 7.57
C THR A 43 -0.68 21.19 6.75
N HIS A 44 -1.32 21.36 5.60
CA HIS A 44 -1.04 22.37 4.57
C HIS A 44 0.37 22.28 3.95
N HIS A 45 1.13 21.20 4.25
CA HIS A 45 2.50 20.98 3.79
C HIS A 45 2.60 19.82 2.78
N PHE A 46 2.52 20.12 1.47
CA PHE A 46 2.52 19.10 0.42
C PHE A 46 3.80 18.25 0.39
N TYR A 47 4.96 18.88 0.39
CA TYR A 47 6.23 18.14 0.22
C TYR A 47 6.51 17.19 1.38
N THR A 48 6.26 17.62 2.61
CA THR A 48 6.39 16.76 3.80
C THR A 48 5.39 15.62 3.76
N SER A 49 4.13 15.92 3.39
CA SER A 49 3.07 14.91 3.26
C SER A 49 3.40 13.90 2.16
N LEU A 50 3.89 14.34 1.01
CA LEU A 50 4.28 13.48 -0.10
C LEU A 50 5.42 12.54 0.29
N PHE A 51 6.50 13.08 0.88
CA PHE A 51 7.65 12.27 1.29
C PHE A 51 7.25 11.21 2.32
N PHE A 52 6.59 11.63 3.40
CA PHE A 52 6.16 10.72 4.46
C PHE A 52 5.19 9.66 3.94
N SER A 53 4.19 10.06 3.16
CA SER A 53 3.21 9.16 2.55
C SER A 53 3.84 8.17 1.58
N GLY A 54 4.82 8.60 0.78
CA GLY A 54 5.53 7.72 -0.14
C GLY A 54 6.28 6.61 0.59
N VAL A 55 7.03 6.97 1.63
CA VAL A 55 7.75 5.97 2.44
C VAL A 55 6.78 5.00 3.12
N VAL A 56 5.72 5.53 3.75
CA VAL A 56 4.72 4.70 4.44
C VAL A 56 3.96 3.80 3.47
N ALA A 57 3.54 4.32 2.31
CA ALA A 57 2.83 3.56 1.30
C ALA A 57 3.69 2.40 0.74
N VAL A 58 4.94 2.68 0.38
CA VAL A 58 5.84 1.64 -0.15
C VAL A 58 6.09 0.55 0.90
N LEU A 59 6.50 0.92 2.10
CA LEU A 59 6.81 -0.05 3.14
C LEU A 59 5.56 -0.80 3.62
N GLY A 60 4.46 -0.11 3.87
CA GLY A 60 3.24 -0.72 4.39
C GLY A 60 2.57 -1.67 3.41
N ASN A 61 2.43 -1.29 2.14
CA ASN A 61 1.89 -2.20 1.11
C ASN A 61 2.83 -3.40 0.90
N THR A 62 4.16 -3.20 0.95
CA THR A 62 5.13 -4.31 0.89
C THR A 62 4.95 -5.27 2.06
N LEU A 63 4.77 -4.78 3.29
CA LEU A 63 4.52 -5.62 4.47
C LEU A 63 3.22 -6.41 4.34
N ILE A 64 2.13 -5.74 3.90
CA ILE A 64 0.83 -6.38 3.70
C ILE A 64 0.96 -7.55 2.73
N ASP A 65 1.58 -7.34 1.57
CA ASP A 65 1.72 -8.39 0.55
C ASP A 65 2.71 -9.47 0.99
N ARG A 66 3.88 -9.11 1.52
CA ARG A 66 4.92 -10.06 1.89
C ARG A 66 4.45 -11.04 2.96
N PHE A 67 3.76 -10.57 3.98
CA PHE A 67 3.24 -11.42 5.06
C PHE A 67 1.84 -11.98 4.77
N GLY A 68 1.17 -11.45 3.77
CA GLY A 68 -0.17 -11.87 3.39
C GLY A 68 -0.25 -12.95 2.33
N HIS A 69 0.87 -13.37 1.76
CA HIS A 69 0.89 -14.38 0.71
C HIS A 69 1.57 -15.67 1.18
N GLU A 70 0.93 -16.83 0.90
CA GLU A 70 1.47 -18.16 1.06
C GLU A 70 1.72 -18.77 -0.31
N ILE A 71 2.86 -19.44 -0.47
CA ILE A 71 3.14 -20.27 -1.64
C ILE A 71 2.70 -21.70 -1.29
N ARG A 72 1.77 -22.25 -2.07
CA ARG A 72 1.34 -23.64 -1.95
C ARG A 72 1.63 -24.41 -3.21
N SER A 73 2.26 -25.56 -3.09
CA SER A 73 2.41 -26.48 -4.20
C SER A 73 1.14 -27.32 -4.34
N VAL A 74 0.47 -27.21 -5.50
CA VAL A 74 -0.71 -28.00 -5.83
C VAL A 74 -0.43 -28.68 -7.17
N TYR A 75 -0.39 -30.01 -7.20
CA TYR A 75 -0.05 -30.82 -8.38
C TYR A 75 1.26 -30.41 -9.08
N GLY A 76 2.29 -30.08 -8.27
CA GLY A 76 3.60 -29.66 -8.80
C GLY A 76 3.66 -28.23 -9.32
N ARG A 77 2.60 -27.45 -9.20
CA ARG A 77 2.55 -26.01 -9.54
C ARG A 77 2.52 -25.18 -8.27
N GLU A 78 3.34 -24.15 -8.22
CA GLU A 78 3.32 -23.16 -7.14
C GLU A 78 2.18 -22.16 -7.38
N ILE A 79 1.27 -22.11 -6.41
CA ILE A 79 0.14 -21.17 -6.42
C ILE A 79 0.33 -20.19 -5.25
N VAL A 80 0.42 -18.91 -5.57
CA VAL A 80 0.43 -17.84 -4.55
C VAL A 80 -1.00 -17.57 -4.09
N ARG A 81 -1.25 -17.76 -2.80
CA ARG A 81 -2.56 -17.56 -2.17
C ARG A 81 -2.50 -16.46 -1.11
N ARG A 82 -3.45 -15.53 -1.15
CA ARG A 82 -3.66 -14.57 -0.05
C ARG A 82 -4.14 -15.27 1.22
N THR A 83 -3.74 -14.70 2.36
CA THR A 83 -4.14 -15.21 3.67
C THR A 83 -4.88 -14.14 4.47
N PRO A 84 -5.71 -14.53 5.46
CA PRO A 84 -6.34 -13.57 6.36
C PRO A 84 -5.38 -12.84 7.28
N LEU A 85 -4.07 -13.18 7.27
CA LEU A 85 -3.08 -12.58 8.18
C LEU A 85 -2.96 -11.08 7.98
N THR A 86 -3.00 -10.62 6.74
CA THR A 86 -2.93 -9.20 6.39
C THR A 86 -4.13 -8.73 5.58
N HIS A 87 -4.72 -9.61 4.74
CA HIS A 87 -5.80 -9.27 3.81
C HIS A 87 -7.20 -9.29 4.45
N THR A 88 -7.32 -8.70 5.63
CA THR A 88 -8.58 -8.32 6.26
C THR A 88 -8.53 -6.84 6.62
N LEU A 89 -9.64 -6.12 6.57
CA LEU A 89 -9.65 -4.69 6.83
C LEU A 89 -8.98 -4.31 8.18
N PRO A 90 -9.33 -4.93 9.34
CA PRO A 90 -8.68 -4.54 10.61
C PRO A 90 -7.19 -4.84 10.65
N ARG A 91 -6.77 -5.98 10.07
CA ARG A 91 -5.35 -6.38 10.09
C ARG A 91 -4.52 -5.57 9.11
N SER A 92 -5.07 -5.21 7.96
CA SER A 92 -4.39 -4.35 7.01
C SER A 92 -4.11 -2.96 7.58
N VAL A 93 -5.03 -2.40 8.40
CA VAL A 93 -4.78 -1.16 9.14
C VAL A 93 -3.53 -1.30 10.01
N LEU A 94 -3.43 -2.38 10.80
CA LEU A 94 -2.26 -2.60 11.65
C LEU A 94 -0.97 -2.73 10.84
N TRP A 95 -0.95 -3.62 9.85
CA TRP A 95 0.24 -3.86 9.03
C TRP A 95 0.66 -2.65 8.20
N GLY A 96 -0.31 -1.92 7.62
CA GLY A 96 -0.07 -0.71 6.84
C GLY A 96 0.40 0.47 7.69
N PHE A 97 0.06 0.49 8.99
CA PHE A 97 0.41 1.55 9.92
C PHE A 97 1.81 1.40 10.56
N ILE A 98 2.35 0.17 10.63
CA ILE A 98 3.66 -0.10 11.27
C ILE A 98 4.77 0.85 10.77
N PRO A 99 4.97 1.10 9.46
CA PRO A 99 6.03 1.99 9.02
C PRO A 99 5.89 3.41 9.55
N ALA A 100 4.66 3.95 9.58
CA ALA A 100 4.41 5.28 10.11
C ALA A 100 4.74 5.37 11.59
N LEU A 101 4.32 4.36 12.38
CA LEU A 101 4.61 4.28 13.79
C LEU A 101 6.13 4.23 14.04
N VAL A 102 6.86 3.39 13.30
CA VAL A 102 8.32 3.27 13.42
C VAL A 102 9.01 4.61 13.09
N LEU A 103 8.63 5.27 11.99
CA LEU A 103 9.19 6.57 11.61
C LEU A 103 8.93 7.64 12.68
N THR A 104 7.73 7.66 13.23
CA THR A 104 7.34 8.61 14.28
C THR A 104 8.11 8.37 15.57
N LEU A 105 8.28 7.11 15.97
CA LEU A 105 9.06 6.75 17.16
C LEU A 105 10.55 7.06 16.97
N LEU A 106 11.12 6.80 15.79
CA LEU A 106 12.50 7.16 15.47
C LEU A 106 12.70 8.68 15.50
N TYR A 107 11.78 9.44 14.93
CA TYR A 107 11.82 10.90 15.00
C TYR A 107 11.79 11.38 16.45
N TYR A 108 10.86 10.86 17.25
CA TYR A 108 10.76 11.20 18.67
C TYR A 108 12.05 10.85 19.44
N TYR A 109 12.62 9.68 19.17
CA TYR A 109 13.87 9.26 19.80
C TYR A 109 15.05 10.21 19.50
N VAL A 110 15.13 10.71 18.27
CA VAL A 110 16.21 11.62 17.85
C VAL A 110 16.01 13.03 18.37
N TYR A 111 14.78 13.56 18.31
CA TYR A 111 14.51 14.97 18.59
C TYR A 111 13.86 15.23 19.94
N ASN A 112 13.44 14.19 20.65
CA ASN A 112 12.67 14.24 21.91
C ASN A 112 11.43 15.15 21.83
N TYR A 113 10.84 15.28 20.65
CA TYR A 113 9.71 16.14 20.34
C TYR A 113 8.87 15.56 19.20
N LEU A 114 7.56 15.78 19.24
CA LEU A 114 6.64 15.44 18.14
C LEU A 114 5.97 16.71 17.63
N SER A 115 6.18 17.04 16.36
CA SER A 115 5.46 18.12 15.72
C SER A 115 3.99 17.73 15.47
N LYS A 116 3.10 18.73 15.44
CA LYS A 116 1.68 18.51 15.13
C LYS A 116 1.51 17.88 13.74
N GLU A 117 2.32 18.32 12.77
CA GLU A 117 2.32 17.80 11.40
C GLU A 117 2.64 16.31 11.38
N LEU A 118 3.67 15.89 12.11
CA LEU A 118 4.04 14.48 12.17
C LEU A 118 2.95 13.62 12.81
N VAL A 119 2.30 14.12 13.86
CA VAL A 119 1.16 13.44 14.48
C VAL A 119 0.01 13.27 13.47
N PHE A 120 -0.35 14.33 12.73
CA PHE A 120 -1.40 14.24 11.71
C PHE A 120 -1.03 13.26 10.59
N LEU A 121 0.20 13.30 10.08
CA LEU A 121 0.67 12.38 9.03
C LEU A 121 0.65 10.92 9.53
N THR A 122 1.04 10.71 10.80
CA THR A 122 0.96 9.39 11.42
C THR A 122 -0.48 8.90 11.49
N LEU A 123 -1.43 9.74 11.92
CA LEU A 123 -2.86 9.37 11.97
C LEU A 123 -3.44 9.07 10.59
N VAL A 124 -3.11 9.89 9.58
CA VAL A 124 -3.53 9.66 8.18
C VAL A 124 -3.03 8.31 7.66
N SER A 125 -1.87 7.85 8.14
CA SER A 125 -1.29 6.57 7.72
C SER A 125 -2.12 5.34 8.12
N LEU A 126 -3.10 5.48 9.00
CA LEU A 126 -4.11 4.45 9.26
C LEU A 126 -4.92 4.08 8.00
N LEU A 127 -4.99 4.99 7.03
CA LEU A 127 -5.65 4.75 5.73
C LEU A 127 -4.84 3.87 4.77
N ASN A 128 -3.55 3.61 5.05
CA ASN A 128 -2.70 2.85 4.13
C ASN A 128 -3.20 1.41 3.92
N GLY A 129 -3.51 0.69 4.99
CA GLY A 129 -4.10 -0.65 4.89
C GLY A 129 -5.47 -0.68 4.20
N PRO A 130 -6.42 0.17 4.58
CA PRO A 130 -7.69 0.33 3.88
C PRO A 130 -7.55 0.65 2.39
N SER A 131 -6.61 1.51 1.99
CA SER A 131 -6.34 1.83 0.58
C SER A 131 -5.88 0.60 -0.22
N HIS A 132 -5.02 -0.24 0.39
CA HIS A 132 -4.62 -1.52 -0.18
C HIS A 132 -5.83 -2.45 -0.36
N MET A 133 -6.62 -2.64 0.69
CA MET A 133 -7.81 -3.50 0.64
C MET A 133 -8.86 -3.01 -0.34
N LEU A 134 -8.97 -1.69 -0.53
CA LEU A 134 -9.89 -1.09 -1.51
C LEU A 134 -9.56 -1.53 -2.94
N LEU A 135 -8.29 -1.57 -3.32
CA LEU A 135 -7.91 -2.06 -4.64
C LEU A 135 -8.10 -3.58 -4.75
N ASP A 136 -7.77 -4.29 -3.70
CA ASP A 136 -7.84 -5.75 -3.65
C ASP A 136 -9.25 -6.31 -3.74
N VAL A 137 -10.24 -5.64 -3.15
CA VAL A 137 -11.63 -6.12 -3.16
C VAL A 137 -12.22 -6.19 -4.57
N PHE A 138 -11.70 -5.43 -5.53
CA PHE A 138 -12.10 -5.48 -6.93
C PHE A 138 -11.42 -6.59 -7.74
N THR A 139 -10.38 -7.23 -7.19
CA THR A 139 -9.70 -8.33 -7.86
C THR A 139 -10.39 -9.67 -7.61
N GLU A 140 -10.16 -10.64 -8.49
CA GLU A 140 -10.64 -12.03 -8.33
C GLU A 140 -10.19 -12.68 -7.02
N ARG A 141 -9.05 -12.24 -6.45
CA ARG A 141 -8.53 -12.75 -5.18
C ARG A 141 -9.22 -12.14 -3.97
N GLY A 142 -9.76 -10.92 -4.09
CA GLY A 142 -10.54 -10.25 -3.05
C GLY A 142 -9.83 -10.11 -1.70
N ILE A 143 -10.62 -9.85 -0.67
CA ILE A 143 -10.19 -9.71 0.73
C ILE A 143 -10.92 -10.75 1.60
N TYR A 144 -10.48 -10.91 2.84
CA TYR A 144 -11.11 -11.82 3.79
C TYR A 144 -11.94 -11.07 4.83
N VAL A 145 -13.11 -11.66 5.14
CA VAL A 145 -13.95 -11.25 6.27
C VAL A 145 -14.25 -12.47 7.14
N LYS A 146 -14.36 -12.27 8.45
CA LYS A 146 -14.76 -13.32 9.39
C LYS A 146 -16.28 -13.32 9.52
N ARG A 147 -16.92 -14.43 9.13
CA ARG A 147 -18.37 -14.62 9.26
C ARG A 147 -18.66 -15.99 9.89
N ASN A 148 -19.44 -16.01 10.97
CA ASN A 148 -19.74 -17.21 11.73
C ASN A 148 -18.49 -18.03 12.13
N GLY A 149 -17.46 -17.34 12.66
CA GLY A 149 -16.20 -17.96 13.09
C GLY A 149 -15.25 -18.39 11.98
N LYS A 150 -15.68 -18.38 10.71
CA LYS A 150 -14.89 -18.84 9.55
C LYS A 150 -14.47 -17.66 8.66
N TRP A 151 -13.26 -17.75 8.10
CA TRP A 151 -12.78 -16.79 7.10
C TRP A 151 -13.43 -17.07 5.75
N ARG A 152 -14.07 -16.04 5.19
CA ARG A 152 -14.67 -16.06 3.85
C ARG A 152 -14.02 -15.00 2.99
N ARG A 153 -13.80 -15.33 1.72
CA ARG A 153 -13.30 -14.38 0.73
C ARG A 153 -14.46 -13.59 0.12
N ILE A 154 -14.28 -12.27 -0.02
CA ILE A 154 -15.19 -11.36 -0.71
C ILE A 154 -14.41 -10.67 -1.82
N ALA A 155 -14.97 -10.70 -3.04
CA ALA A 155 -14.51 -9.96 -4.20
C ALA A 155 -15.73 -9.29 -4.86
N LEU A 156 -15.60 -8.00 -5.23
CA LEU A 156 -16.72 -7.24 -5.79
C LEU A 156 -16.81 -7.32 -7.31
N ALA A 157 -15.64 -7.34 -8.01
CA ALA A 157 -15.65 -7.22 -9.46
C ALA A 157 -14.89 -8.35 -10.20
N HIS A 158 -14.16 -9.21 -9.52
CA HIS A 158 -13.43 -10.35 -10.07
C HIS A 158 -12.46 -10.02 -11.24
N PHE A 159 -11.90 -8.80 -11.27
CA PHE A 159 -10.88 -8.47 -12.25
C PHE A 159 -9.62 -9.30 -12.02
N SER A 160 -8.99 -9.75 -13.11
CA SER A 160 -7.65 -10.32 -13.00
C SER A 160 -6.71 -9.29 -12.36
N TYR A 161 -5.86 -9.77 -11.49
CA TYR A 161 -4.96 -8.93 -10.70
C TYR A 161 -3.95 -8.14 -11.54
N ASP A 162 -3.63 -8.62 -12.73
CA ASP A 162 -2.73 -8.03 -13.73
C ASP A 162 -3.49 -7.23 -14.80
N ASN A 163 -4.80 -7.01 -14.62
CA ASN A 163 -5.61 -6.25 -15.56
C ASN A 163 -5.05 -4.82 -15.73
N PRO A 164 -4.56 -4.45 -16.93
CA PRO A 164 -3.87 -3.19 -17.13
C PRO A 164 -4.79 -1.98 -16.97
N ALA A 165 -6.08 -2.11 -17.32
CA ALA A 165 -7.04 -1.01 -17.18
C ALA A 165 -7.31 -0.69 -15.70
N VAL A 166 -7.52 -1.71 -14.87
CA VAL A 166 -7.77 -1.52 -13.43
C VAL A 166 -6.55 -0.96 -12.72
N ASN A 167 -5.35 -1.50 -13.02
CA ASN A 167 -4.10 -0.99 -12.48
C ASN A 167 -3.81 0.44 -12.96
N GLY A 168 -4.07 0.73 -14.25
CA GLY A 168 -3.95 2.06 -14.81
C GLY A 168 -4.88 3.09 -14.17
N LEU A 169 -6.15 2.70 -13.91
CA LEU A 169 -7.10 3.55 -13.18
C LEU A 169 -6.65 3.82 -11.74
N ALA A 170 -6.15 2.82 -11.02
CA ALA A 170 -5.63 3.01 -9.67
C ALA A 170 -4.46 4.01 -9.64
N ILE A 171 -3.52 3.89 -10.59
CA ILE A 171 -2.41 4.82 -10.76
C ILE A 171 -2.93 6.23 -11.10
N LEU A 172 -3.87 6.34 -12.04
CA LEU A 172 -4.46 7.62 -12.43
C LEU A 172 -5.12 8.32 -11.23
N PHE A 173 -5.92 7.60 -10.44
CA PHE A 173 -6.54 8.17 -9.23
C PHE A 173 -5.49 8.60 -8.21
N GLY A 174 -4.42 7.84 -8.01
CA GLY A 174 -3.31 8.24 -7.15
C GLY A 174 -2.66 9.54 -7.61
N ILE A 175 -2.40 9.68 -8.91
CA ILE A 175 -1.83 10.91 -9.50
C ILE A 175 -2.81 12.09 -9.36
N LEU A 176 -4.10 11.89 -9.62
CA LEU A 176 -5.10 12.96 -9.45
C LEU A 176 -5.18 13.46 -8.01
N MET A 177 -5.09 12.56 -7.01
CA MET A 177 -5.02 12.96 -5.60
C MET A 177 -3.73 13.75 -5.28
N LEU A 178 -2.58 13.39 -5.87
CA LEU A 178 -1.34 14.16 -5.72
C LEU A 178 -1.48 15.57 -6.32
N LEU A 179 -2.07 15.69 -7.49
CA LEU A 179 -2.33 17.00 -8.12
C LEU A 179 -3.30 17.83 -7.28
N ALA A 180 -4.34 17.22 -6.73
CA ALA A 180 -5.27 17.89 -5.81
C ALA A 180 -4.57 18.35 -4.52
N ALA A 181 -3.68 17.54 -3.96
CA ALA A 181 -2.87 17.91 -2.79
C ALA A 181 -1.96 19.11 -3.09
N LEU A 182 -1.29 19.10 -4.24
CA LEU A 182 -0.45 20.23 -4.67
C LEU A 182 -1.28 21.51 -4.88
N TYR A 183 -2.46 21.39 -5.49
CA TYR A 183 -3.38 22.52 -5.65
C TYR A 183 -3.82 23.09 -4.29
N LEU A 184 -4.18 22.26 -3.32
CA LEU A 184 -4.54 22.68 -1.97
C LEU A 184 -3.40 23.41 -1.27
N HIS A 185 -2.17 22.89 -1.39
CA HIS A 185 -0.98 23.53 -0.83
C HIS A 185 -0.78 24.94 -1.40
N ASN A 186 -0.82 25.08 -2.72
CA ASN A 186 -0.65 26.37 -3.39
C ASN A 186 -1.79 27.34 -3.03
N TYR A 187 -3.04 26.87 -2.98
CA TYR A 187 -4.19 27.69 -2.60
C TYR A 187 -4.04 28.26 -1.19
N HIS A 188 -3.61 27.43 -0.20
CA HIS A 188 -3.34 27.92 1.14
C HIS A 188 -2.18 28.90 1.19
N TYR A 189 -1.10 28.62 0.46
CA TYR A 189 0.06 29.50 0.41
C TYR A 189 -0.32 30.90 -0.09
N TYR A 190 -1.04 31.02 -1.20
CA TYR A 190 -1.46 32.31 -1.74
C TYR A 190 -2.42 33.06 -0.82
N ASN A 191 -3.39 32.41 -0.21
CA ASN A 191 -4.34 33.09 0.69
C ASN A 191 -3.77 33.49 2.04
N TYR A 192 -2.62 32.97 2.44
CA TYR A 192 -2.00 33.28 3.72
C TYR A 192 -0.92 34.37 3.63
N TYR A 193 -0.32 34.55 2.45
CA TYR A 193 0.81 35.46 2.25
C TYR A 193 0.49 36.64 1.32
N PHE A 194 -0.65 36.65 0.68
CA PHE A 194 -1.12 37.74 -0.20
C PHE A 194 -2.56 38.11 0.11
#